data_b015440a51c1e3f70a6ea21a80835d7f
#
_entry.id   b015440a51c1e3f70a6ea21a80835d7f
#
_cell.length_a   1.000
_cell.length_b   1.000
_cell.length_c   1.000
_cell.angle_alpha   90.00
_cell.angle_beta   90.00
_cell.angle_gamma   90.00
#
_symmetry.space_group_name_H-M   'P 1'
#
loop_
_entity.id
_entity.type
_entity.pdbx_description
1 polymer ?
#
loop_
_entity_poly.entity_id
_entity_poly.type
_entity_poly.pdbx_seq_one_letter_code
_entity_poly.pdbx_strand_id
1 'polypeptide(L)'
;MNIKSIGSKIKGNPKMVEGTVYSMLIICSISHFLNDMIQSIIPSIYPIVKDKFDFSFAQIGIITLVFQMTSSILQPFTGLYADKHPRPYALSLGMCFTLVGLLLLAFAENYFLILLAVSVVGLGSSVFHPTASRVAQMASGGKKSLAQSIFQVGGNGGSAVGPLLAAIIILPFGQHAISWFALAALIAAIIMVRLGVWYKARLAYVVNHPQKQPLLNTHISKRVKYWALFILIMLVFSKYFYTACITSYFTFFLMDKFGVSVQTSQLCLFVFLAAFAIGTVAGGMLGDKFGRKYVIWFSILGAAPFAIAMPFVNFTWTIIFTFLSGLIIASAFSSIVVYATDLMPDKVGLIAGIFFGLMFGLGGLGSAFFGWLADKTSIEFIFQVSAFLPLLGIIAGFLPNTQKKSVEETDENAK
;
A
#
# COMPACT_ATOMS: atom_id res chain seq x y z
N MET A 1 21.38 -25.14 -1.41
CA MET A 1 21.85 -24.47 -0.15
C MET A 1 21.03 -25.02 1.00
N ASN A 2 21.65 -25.65 2.00
CA ASN A 2 21.00 -26.50 2.99
C ASN A 2 20.28 -25.64 4.05
N ILE A 3 18.95 -25.77 4.19
CA ILE A 3 18.09 -25.00 5.12
C ILE A 3 18.55 -25.15 6.58
N LYS A 4 19.11 -26.33 6.95
CA LYS A 4 19.69 -26.58 8.28
C LYS A 4 20.94 -25.71 8.56
N SER A 5 21.72 -25.35 7.53
CA SER A 5 22.92 -24.52 7.69
C SER A 5 22.62 -23.03 7.93
N ILE A 6 21.45 -22.55 7.47
CA ILE A 6 21.00 -21.18 7.74
C ILE A 6 20.54 -21.06 9.21
N GLY A 7 19.81 -22.05 9.71
CA GLY A 7 19.37 -22.08 11.11
C GLY A 7 20.53 -22.20 12.12
N SER A 8 21.60 -22.92 11.78
CA SER A 8 22.79 -23.03 12.63
C SER A 8 23.66 -21.76 12.60
N LYS A 9 23.76 -21.08 11.44
CA LYS A 9 24.48 -19.80 11.33
C LYS A 9 23.79 -18.65 12.08
N ILE A 10 22.45 -18.69 12.15
CA ILE A 10 21.67 -17.69 12.92
C ILE A 10 21.83 -17.91 14.41
N LYS A 11 21.92 -19.15 14.90
CA LYS A 11 22.16 -19.47 16.30
C LYS A 11 23.53 -19.00 16.84
N GLY A 12 24.52 -18.84 15.98
CA GLY A 12 25.91 -18.53 16.33
C GLY A 12 26.34 -17.06 16.15
N ASN A 13 25.46 -16.17 15.61
CA ASN A 13 25.85 -14.78 15.36
C ASN A 13 24.89 -13.77 16.02
N PRO A 14 25.25 -13.22 17.21
CA PRO A 14 24.43 -12.23 17.94
C PRO A 14 24.09 -11.01 17.08
N LYS A 15 24.99 -10.53 16.22
CA LYS A 15 24.77 -9.38 15.34
C LYS A 15 23.64 -9.59 14.31
N MET A 16 23.35 -10.83 13.93
CA MET A 16 22.18 -11.15 13.09
C MET A 16 20.85 -11.10 13.85
N VAL A 17 20.89 -10.90 15.15
CA VAL A 17 19.74 -10.99 16.03
C VAL A 17 19.48 -9.67 16.77
N GLU A 18 20.51 -8.92 17.15
CA GLU A 18 20.42 -7.71 17.99
C GLU A 18 20.38 -6.40 17.18
N GLY A 19 21.04 -6.36 16.01
CA GLY A 19 21.10 -5.15 15.16
C GLY A 19 20.03 -5.11 14.07
N THR A 20 20.06 -4.04 13.28
CA THR A 20 19.28 -3.93 12.04
C THR A 20 19.75 -4.97 11.03
N VAL A 21 18.87 -5.88 10.63
CA VAL A 21 19.19 -6.94 9.67
C VAL A 21 18.77 -6.50 8.28
N TYR A 22 19.60 -5.69 7.64
CA TYR A 22 19.33 -5.11 6.32
C TYR A 22 19.01 -6.16 5.24
N SER A 23 19.67 -7.32 5.27
CA SER A 23 19.38 -8.41 4.33
C SER A 23 17.93 -8.88 4.42
N MET A 24 17.37 -8.96 5.62
CA MET A 24 15.97 -9.35 5.82
C MET A 24 15.01 -8.21 5.44
N LEU A 25 15.38 -6.96 5.68
CA LEU A 25 14.61 -5.80 5.23
C LEU A 25 14.55 -5.72 3.70
N ILE A 26 15.66 -5.99 3.03
CA ILE A 26 15.71 -6.06 1.55
C ILE A 26 14.85 -7.22 1.04
N ILE A 27 14.94 -8.40 1.65
CA ILE A 27 14.08 -9.54 1.28
C ILE A 27 12.60 -9.21 1.50
N CYS A 28 12.24 -8.54 2.61
CA CYS A 28 10.87 -8.05 2.84
C CYS A 28 10.44 -7.07 1.75
N SER A 29 11.30 -6.13 1.38
CA SER A 29 11.04 -5.13 0.33
C SER A 29 10.86 -5.78 -1.05
N ILE A 30 11.73 -6.72 -1.42
CA ILE A 30 11.59 -7.50 -2.66
C ILE A 30 10.31 -8.34 -2.66
N SER A 31 9.98 -8.98 -1.54
CA SER A 31 8.73 -9.73 -1.40
C SER A 31 7.51 -8.84 -1.57
N HIS A 32 7.55 -7.62 -1.02
CA HIS A 32 6.51 -6.61 -1.17
C HIS A 32 6.42 -6.11 -2.62
N PHE A 33 7.57 -5.85 -3.25
CA PHE A 33 7.63 -5.48 -4.65
C PHE A 33 6.96 -6.52 -5.56
N LEU A 34 7.29 -7.80 -5.40
CA LEU A 34 6.70 -8.88 -6.20
C LEU A 34 5.20 -9.04 -5.93
N ASN A 35 4.78 -8.95 -4.67
CA ASN A 35 3.37 -9.06 -4.29
C ASN A 35 2.55 -7.93 -4.93
N ASP A 36 2.98 -6.67 -4.79
CA ASP A 36 2.21 -5.52 -5.27
C ASP A 36 2.33 -5.32 -6.79
N MET A 37 3.46 -5.72 -7.40
CA MET A 37 3.61 -5.80 -8.84
C MET A 37 2.55 -6.72 -9.46
N ILE A 38 2.36 -7.90 -8.89
CA ILE A 38 1.36 -8.85 -9.35
C ILE A 38 -0.06 -8.28 -9.15
N GLN A 39 -0.34 -7.66 -8.02
CA GLN A 39 -1.66 -7.11 -7.74
C GLN A 39 -2.01 -5.92 -8.63
N SER A 40 -1.04 -5.09 -8.97
CA SER A 40 -1.26 -3.92 -9.84
C SER A 40 -1.51 -4.28 -11.30
N ILE A 41 -1.28 -5.52 -11.72
CA ILE A 41 -1.73 -6.03 -13.02
C ILE A 41 -3.25 -6.03 -13.11
N ILE A 42 -3.98 -6.30 -12.02
CA ILE A 42 -5.45 -6.39 -12.04
C ILE A 42 -6.09 -5.11 -12.59
N PRO A 43 -5.86 -3.91 -12.04
CA PRO A 43 -6.41 -2.69 -12.63
C PRO A 43 -5.83 -2.38 -14.02
N SER A 44 -4.61 -2.82 -14.30
CA SER A 44 -3.94 -2.54 -15.57
C SER A 44 -4.57 -3.28 -16.76
N ILE A 45 -5.26 -4.40 -16.51
CA ILE A 45 -5.94 -5.17 -17.59
C ILE A 45 -7.39 -4.72 -17.81
N TYR A 46 -7.92 -3.77 -17.05
CA TYR A 46 -9.33 -3.35 -17.16
C TYR A 46 -9.76 -2.94 -18.57
N PRO A 47 -8.98 -2.16 -19.35
CA PRO A 47 -9.35 -1.89 -20.75
C PRO A 47 -9.54 -3.17 -21.58
N ILE A 48 -8.63 -4.15 -21.42
CA ILE A 48 -8.66 -5.41 -22.17
C ILE A 48 -9.90 -6.25 -21.82
N VAL A 49 -10.18 -6.42 -20.51
CA VAL A 49 -11.34 -7.23 -20.08
C VAL A 49 -12.66 -6.50 -20.33
N LYS A 50 -12.67 -5.15 -20.24
CA LYS A 50 -13.85 -4.35 -20.58
C LYS A 50 -14.25 -4.55 -22.03
N ASP A 51 -13.31 -4.42 -22.96
CA ASP A 51 -13.57 -4.58 -24.40
C ASP A 51 -13.90 -6.03 -24.76
N LYS A 52 -13.19 -7.01 -24.19
CA LYS A 52 -13.40 -8.43 -24.48
C LYS A 52 -14.76 -8.96 -24.05
N PHE A 53 -15.29 -8.49 -22.91
CA PHE A 53 -16.50 -9.00 -22.28
C PHE A 53 -17.65 -7.97 -22.24
N ASP A 54 -17.46 -6.81 -22.84
CA ASP A 54 -18.43 -5.69 -22.88
C ASP A 54 -18.92 -5.28 -21.47
N PHE A 55 -17.96 -5.12 -20.54
CA PHE A 55 -18.27 -4.75 -19.17
C PHE A 55 -18.58 -3.25 -19.03
N SER A 56 -19.56 -2.93 -18.16
CA SER A 56 -19.79 -1.56 -17.72
C SER A 56 -18.68 -1.08 -16.77
N PHE A 57 -18.57 0.23 -16.55
CA PHE A 57 -17.63 0.78 -15.57
C PHE A 57 -17.98 0.36 -14.15
N ALA A 58 -19.27 0.18 -13.83
CA ALA A 58 -19.69 -0.38 -12.55
C ALA A 58 -19.15 -1.80 -12.34
N GLN A 59 -19.19 -2.66 -13.36
CA GLN A 59 -18.64 -4.01 -13.29
C GLN A 59 -17.11 -3.98 -13.07
N ILE A 60 -16.38 -3.08 -13.72
CA ILE A 60 -14.94 -2.85 -13.49
C ILE A 60 -14.71 -2.39 -12.04
N GLY A 61 -15.53 -1.45 -11.54
CA GLY A 61 -15.46 -1.00 -10.16
C GLY A 61 -15.71 -2.12 -9.14
N ILE A 62 -16.67 -3.02 -9.44
CA ILE A 62 -16.95 -4.19 -8.59
C ILE A 62 -15.78 -5.20 -8.59
N ILE A 63 -15.07 -5.39 -9.71
CA ILE A 63 -13.86 -6.22 -9.73
C ILE A 63 -12.84 -5.68 -8.72
N THR A 64 -12.56 -4.37 -8.75
CA THR A 64 -11.68 -3.71 -7.78
C THR A 64 -12.21 -3.85 -6.35
N LEU A 65 -13.52 -3.62 -6.16
CA LEU A 65 -14.15 -3.73 -4.84
C LEU A 65 -13.96 -5.13 -4.25
N VAL A 66 -14.28 -6.18 -5.00
CA VAL A 66 -14.17 -7.56 -4.55
C VAL A 66 -12.72 -7.91 -4.22
N PHE A 67 -11.77 -7.53 -5.08
CA PHE A 67 -10.34 -7.72 -4.83
C PHE A 67 -9.89 -7.03 -3.54
N GLN A 68 -10.22 -5.75 -3.40
CA GLN A 68 -9.77 -4.95 -2.28
C GLN A 68 -10.48 -5.31 -0.97
N MET A 69 -11.77 -5.67 -1.00
CA MET A 69 -12.49 -6.12 0.19
C MET A 69 -12.00 -7.47 0.70
N THR A 70 -11.74 -8.43 -0.19
CA THR A 70 -11.15 -9.72 0.21
C THR A 70 -9.74 -9.56 0.77
N SER A 71 -8.97 -8.61 0.24
CA SER A 71 -7.67 -8.24 0.78
C SER A 71 -7.79 -7.54 2.14
N SER A 72 -8.69 -6.55 2.29
CA SER A 72 -8.70 -5.63 3.44
C SER A 72 -9.43 -6.16 4.68
N ILE A 73 -10.60 -6.79 4.51
CA ILE A 73 -11.43 -7.21 5.66
C ILE A 73 -10.70 -8.21 6.56
N LEU A 74 -9.91 -9.09 5.97
CA LEU A 74 -9.20 -10.12 6.72
C LEU A 74 -7.89 -9.62 7.36
N GLN A 75 -7.34 -8.47 6.94
CA GLN A 75 -6.05 -7.97 7.47
C GLN A 75 -6.05 -7.71 8.98
N PRO A 76 -7.04 -7.04 9.60
CA PRO A 76 -7.09 -6.89 11.05
C PRO A 76 -7.14 -8.23 11.78
N PHE A 77 -7.91 -9.20 11.25
CA PHE A 77 -8.06 -10.53 11.85
C PHE A 77 -6.78 -11.36 11.70
N THR A 78 -6.17 -11.36 10.53
CA THR A 78 -4.88 -12.04 10.30
C THR A 78 -3.76 -11.42 11.12
N GLY A 79 -3.76 -10.08 11.28
CA GLY A 79 -2.82 -9.36 12.15
C GLY A 79 -2.97 -9.74 13.62
N LEU A 80 -4.19 -9.69 14.15
CA LEU A 80 -4.50 -10.12 15.53
C LEU A 80 -4.17 -11.60 15.77
N TYR A 81 -4.50 -12.47 14.80
CA TYR A 81 -4.16 -13.89 14.87
C TYR A 81 -2.66 -14.11 14.87
N ALA A 82 -1.93 -13.45 13.98
CA ALA A 82 -0.47 -13.52 13.87
C ALA A 82 0.24 -12.99 15.13
N ASP A 83 -0.36 -12.02 15.86
CA ASP A 83 0.17 -11.54 17.13
C ASP A 83 0.15 -12.61 18.22
N LYS A 84 -0.93 -13.40 18.26
CA LYS A 84 -1.10 -14.49 19.25
C LYS A 84 -0.47 -15.81 18.80
N HIS A 85 -0.55 -16.12 17.52
CA HIS A 85 -0.13 -17.40 16.92
C HIS A 85 0.73 -17.15 15.67
N PRO A 86 1.98 -16.69 15.83
CA PRO A 86 2.83 -16.38 14.70
C PRO A 86 3.08 -17.63 13.82
N ARG A 87 2.76 -17.51 12.54
CA ARG A 87 2.94 -18.58 11.54
C ARG A 87 4.07 -18.18 10.58
N PRO A 88 5.28 -18.71 10.76
CA PRO A 88 6.46 -18.28 9.99
C PRO A 88 6.34 -18.40 8.47
N TYR A 89 5.53 -19.35 7.97
CA TYR A 89 5.34 -19.61 6.54
C TYR A 89 4.03 -19.06 5.98
N ALA A 90 3.30 -18.25 6.74
CA ALA A 90 2.03 -17.66 6.29
C ALA A 90 2.19 -16.82 5.02
N LEU A 91 3.32 -16.09 4.88
CA LEU A 91 3.62 -15.29 3.68
C LEU A 91 3.71 -16.15 2.42
N SER A 92 4.42 -17.29 2.49
CA SER A 92 4.54 -18.20 1.35
C SER A 92 3.20 -18.82 0.98
N LEU A 93 2.38 -19.19 1.98
CA LEU A 93 1.03 -19.72 1.74
C LEU A 93 0.14 -18.67 1.08
N GLY A 94 0.16 -17.41 1.56
CA GLY A 94 -0.55 -16.30 0.92
C GLY A 94 -0.16 -16.14 -0.55
N MET A 95 1.13 -16.22 -0.87
CA MET A 95 1.60 -16.13 -2.25
C MET A 95 1.16 -17.32 -3.12
N CYS A 96 0.96 -18.51 -2.55
CA CYS A 96 0.34 -19.64 -3.28
C CYS A 96 -1.12 -19.34 -3.67
N PHE A 97 -1.91 -18.69 -2.81
CA PHE A 97 -3.25 -18.22 -3.18
C PHE A 97 -3.19 -17.21 -4.33
N THR A 98 -2.26 -16.24 -4.27
CA THR A 98 -2.04 -15.27 -5.35
C THR A 98 -1.69 -15.98 -6.67
N LEU A 99 -0.82 -17.00 -6.65
CA LEU A 99 -0.47 -17.81 -7.82
C LEU A 99 -1.70 -18.47 -8.43
N VAL A 100 -2.51 -19.14 -7.61
CA VAL A 100 -3.76 -19.80 -8.07
C VAL A 100 -4.72 -18.76 -8.66
N GLY A 101 -4.90 -17.61 -7.98
CA GLY A 101 -5.76 -16.53 -8.46
C GLY A 101 -5.31 -15.96 -9.82
N LEU A 102 -3.99 -15.81 -10.05
CA LEU A 102 -3.45 -15.38 -11.35
C LEU A 102 -3.75 -16.39 -12.47
N LEU A 103 -3.59 -17.68 -12.20
CA LEU A 103 -3.92 -18.72 -13.17
C LEU A 103 -5.42 -18.69 -13.49
N LEU A 104 -6.28 -18.58 -12.48
CA LEU A 104 -7.72 -18.42 -12.71
C LEU A 104 -8.03 -17.17 -13.54
N LEU A 105 -7.36 -16.04 -13.26
CA LEU A 105 -7.58 -14.79 -14.02
C LEU A 105 -7.12 -14.90 -15.48
N ALA A 106 -5.99 -15.59 -15.71
CA ALA A 106 -5.45 -15.79 -17.06
C ALA A 106 -6.42 -16.58 -17.97
N PHE A 107 -7.18 -17.51 -17.40
CA PHE A 107 -8.11 -18.39 -18.13
C PHE A 107 -9.58 -18.09 -17.83
N ALA A 108 -9.88 -16.92 -17.23
CA ALA A 108 -11.25 -16.52 -16.96
C ALA A 108 -11.99 -16.18 -18.26
N GLU A 109 -13.16 -16.81 -18.47
CA GLU A 109 -14.00 -16.67 -19.66
C GLU A 109 -15.29 -15.88 -19.40
N ASN A 110 -15.56 -15.53 -18.14
CA ASN A 110 -16.74 -14.77 -17.75
C ASN A 110 -16.50 -13.94 -16.50
N TYR A 111 -17.46 -13.02 -16.25
CA TYR A 111 -17.40 -12.08 -15.13
C TYR A 111 -17.25 -12.76 -13.77
N PHE A 112 -18.00 -13.84 -13.52
CA PHE A 112 -17.97 -14.55 -12.26
C PHE A 112 -16.60 -15.19 -11.97
N LEU A 113 -15.97 -15.79 -13.00
CA LEU A 113 -14.62 -16.35 -12.86
C LEU A 113 -13.56 -15.27 -12.61
N ILE A 114 -13.74 -14.07 -13.19
CA ILE A 114 -12.86 -12.92 -12.89
C ILE A 114 -13.02 -12.52 -11.41
N LEU A 115 -14.27 -12.39 -10.91
CA LEU A 115 -14.52 -12.07 -9.51
C LEU A 115 -13.92 -13.13 -8.55
N LEU A 116 -14.07 -14.41 -8.88
CA LEU A 116 -13.47 -15.49 -8.11
C LEU A 116 -11.94 -15.41 -8.12
N ALA A 117 -11.34 -15.19 -9.30
CA ALA A 117 -9.89 -15.07 -9.45
C ALA A 117 -9.31 -13.94 -8.60
N VAL A 118 -9.89 -12.73 -8.70
CA VAL A 118 -9.42 -11.58 -7.92
C VAL A 118 -9.69 -11.73 -6.42
N SER A 119 -10.75 -12.45 -6.03
CA SER A 119 -11.00 -12.80 -4.62
C SER A 119 -9.90 -13.68 -4.06
N VAL A 120 -9.46 -14.69 -4.82
CA VAL A 120 -8.38 -15.60 -4.41
C VAL A 120 -7.05 -14.85 -4.30
N VAL A 121 -6.75 -13.91 -5.23
CA VAL A 121 -5.59 -13.01 -5.12
C VAL A 121 -5.69 -12.16 -3.85
N GLY A 122 -6.86 -11.58 -3.59
CA GLY A 122 -7.11 -10.75 -2.40
C GLY A 122 -6.91 -11.53 -1.08
N LEU A 123 -7.37 -12.77 -1.01
CA LEU A 123 -7.12 -13.66 0.15
C LEU A 123 -5.62 -13.84 0.40
N GLY A 124 -4.82 -14.06 -0.65
CA GLY A 124 -3.37 -14.15 -0.55
C GLY A 124 -2.74 -12.88 0.04
N SER A 125 -3.17 -11.72 -0.46
CA SER A 125 -2.73 -10.40 -0.02
C SER A 125 -3.10 -10.10 1.43
N SER A 126 -4.26 -10.55 1.91
CA SER A 126 -4.75 -10.28 3.27
C SER A 126 -3.82 -10.78 4.38
N VAL A 127 -3.07 -11.85 4.13
CA VAL A 127 -2.08 -12.40 5.05
C VAL A 127 -0.73 -11.68 4.92
N PHE A 128 -0.43 -11.16 3.72
CA PHE A 128 0.88 -10.63 3.38
C PHE A 128 1.23 -9.37 4.19
N HIS A 129 0.44 -8.29 4.05
CA HIS A 129 0.81 -6.97 4.57
C HIS A 129 1.02 -6.94 6.10
N PRO A 130 0.11 -7.43 6.95
CA PRO A 130 0.33 -7.39 8.41
C PRO A 130 1.51 -8.27 8.84
N THR A 131 1.69 -9.45 8.22
CA THR A 131 2.77 -10.36 8.59
C THR A 131 4.13 -9.84 8.13
N ALA A 132 4.25 -9.34 6.89
CA ALA A 132 5.51 -8.84 6.34
C ALA A 132 5.96 -7.54 7.03
N SER A 133 5.02 -6.61 7.33
CA SER A 133 5.29 -5.42 8.12
C SER A 133 5.83 -5.76 9.51
N ARG A 134 5.24 -6.76 10.18
CA ARG A 134 5.73 -7.26 11.47
C ARG A 134 7.16 -7.82 11.36
N VAL A 135 7.43 -8.63 10.33
CA VAL A 135 8.77 -9.20 10.09
C VAL A 135 9.79 -8.07 9.85
N ALA A 136 9.44 -7.05 9.06
CA ALA A 136 10.28 -5.87 8.85
C ALA A 136 10.57 -5.12 10.16
N GLN A 137 9.57 -4.92 11.02
CA GLN A 137 9.77 -4.32 12.33
C GLN A 137 10.69 -5.16 13.24
N MET A 138 10.59 -6.50 13.20
CA MET A 138 11.48 -7.38 13.95
C MET A 138 12.93 -7.35 13.44
N ALA A 139 13.12 -7.05 12.16
CA ALA A 139 14.44 -6.88 11.54
C ALA A 139 15.02 -5.48 11.72
N SER A 140 14.28 -4.54 12.29
CA SER A 140 14.62 -3.11 12.35
C SER A 140 15.78 -2.75 13.29
N GLY A 141 16.10 -3.59 14.29
CA GLY A 141 17.09 -3.26 15.31
C GLY A 141 16.83 -1.93 16.04
N GLY A 142 15.54 -1.58 16.23
CA GLY A 142 15.10 -0.31 16.83
C GLY A 142 14.78 0.81 15.83
N LYS A 143 15.25 0.73 14.58
CA LYS A 143 14.99 1.72 13.52
C LYS A 143 13.68 1.41 12.78
N LYS A 144 12.55 1.44 13.50
CA LYS A 144 11.24 1.00 12.99
C LYS A 144 10.76 1.81 11.79
N SER A 145 10.95 3.13 11.78
CA SER A 145 10.56 4.00 10.67
C SER A 145 11.35 3.68 9.40
N LEU A 146 12.66 3.50 9.50
CA LEU A 146 13.51 3.10 8.38
C LEU A 146 13.09 1.73 7.81
N ALA A 147 12.84 0.75 8.68
CA ALA A 147 12.41 -0.59 8.27
C ALA A 147 11.08 -0.55 7.52
N GLN A 148 10.12 0.24 8.02
CA GLN A 148 8.82 0.43 7.37
C GLN A 148 8.95 1.18 6.03
N SER A 149 9.85 2.16 5.94
CA SER A 149 10.10 2.87 4.68
C SER A 149 10.70 1.95 3.62
N ILE A 150 11.71 1.15 3.97
CA ILE A 150 12.31 0.15 3.07
C ILE A 150 11.25 -0.85 2.58
N PHE A 151 10.37 -1.32 3.48
CA PHE A 151 9.28 -2.21 3.15
C PHE A 151 8.30 -1.55 2.16
N GLN A 152 7.87 -0.32 2.41
CA GLN A 152 6.90 0.42 1.57
C GLN A 152 7.46 0.80 0.19
N VAL A 153 8.76 1.07 0.09
CA VAL A 153 9.41 1.31 -1.21
C VAL A 153 9.24 0.11 -2.14
N GLY A 154 9.37 -1.12 -1.59
CA GLY A 154 9.12 -2.33 -2.36
C GLY A 154 7.70 -2.35 -2.93
N GLY A 155 6.68 -2.21 -2.08
CA GLY A 155 5.29 -2.25 -2.51
C GLY A 155 4.93 -1.19 -3.54
N ASN A 156 5.28 0.07 -3.27
CA ASN A 156 4.96 1.16 -4.20
C ASN A 156 5.74 1.03 -5.53
N GLY A 157 6.99 0.57 -5.49
CA GLY A 157 7.76 0.27 -6.70
C GLY A 157 7.15 -0.87 -7.51
N GLY A 158 6.68 -1.93 -6.83
CA GLY A 158 5.96 -3.04 -7.44
C GLY A 158 4.67 -2.57 -8.12
N SER A 159 3.86 -1.80 -7.39
CA SER A 159 2.61 -1.24 -7.92
C SER A 159 2.82 -0.37 -9.15
N ALA A 160 3.92 0.38 -9.21
CA ALA A 160 4.25 1.20 -10.38
C ALA A 160 4.59 0.35 -11.62
N VAL A 161 5.26 -0.78 -11.44
CA VAL A 161 5.71 -1.63 -12.56
C VAL A 161 4.56 -2.39 -13.23
N GLY A 162 3.43 -2.64 -12.55
CA GLY A 162 2.30 -3.39 -13.10
C GLY A 162 1.75 -2.85 -14.42
N PRO A 163 1.38 -1.56 -14.53
CA PRO A 163 0.93 -0.96 -15.79
C PRO A 163 1.96 -1.06 -16.91
N LEU A 164 3.25 -0.90 -16.58
CA LEU A 164 4.34 -1.07 -17.54
C LEU A 164 4.40 -2.50 -18.09
N LEU A 165 4.30 -3.50 -17.22
CA LEU A 165 4.28 -4.91 -17.62
C LEU A 165 3.01 -5.27 -18.38
N ALA A 166 1.86 -4.68 -18.03
CA ALA A 166 0.63 -4.85 -18.79
C ALA A 166 0.80 -4.30 -20.23
N ALA A 167 1.41 -3.12 -20.39
CA ALA A 167 1.67 -2.51 -21.68
C ALA A 167 2.63 -3.31 -22.57
N ILE A 168 3.66 -3.92 -21.99
CA ILE A 168 4.74 -4.61 -22.72
C ILE A 168 4.42 -6.09 -22.94
N ILE A 169 3.74 -6.75 -21.99
CA ILE A 169 3.53 -8.19 -22.00
C ILE A 169 2.06 -8.52 -22.27
N ILE A 170 1.13 -7.99 -21.48
CA ILE A 170 -0.25 -8.47 -21.54
C ILE A 170 -0.97 -7.95 -22.79
N LEU A 171 -0.76 -6.69 -23.16
CA LEU A 171 -1.37 -6.09 -24.36
C LEU A 171 -0.98 -6.84 -25.65
N PRO A 172 0.32 -7.12 -25.92
CA PRO A 172 0.71 -7.84 -27.13
C PRO A 172 0.31 -9.32 -27.15
N PHE A 173 0.34 -10.01 -25.99
CA PHE A 173 0.13 -11.46 -25.90
C PHE A 173 -1.25 -11.85 -25.36
N GLY A 174 -2.08 -10.86 -25.00
CA GLY A 174 -3.45 -11.05 -24.53
C GLY A 174 -3.57 -11.55 -23.10
N GLN A 175 -4.82 -11.80 -22.65
CA GLN A 175 -5.17 -12.17 -21.29
C GLN A 175 -4.38 -13.39 -20.76
N HIS A 176 -4.12 -14.40 -21.61
CA HIS A 176 -3.40 -15.62 -21.19
C HIS A 176 -1.97 -15.35 -20.71
N ALA A 177 -1.34 -14.25 -21.18
CA ALA A 177 -0.01 -13.86 -20.71
C ALA A 177 0.05 -13.52 -19.21
N ILE A 178 -1.09 -13.29 -18.54
CA ILE A 178 -1.18 -13.16 -17.10
C ILE A 178 -0.62 -14.41 -16.39
N SER A 179 -0.73 -15.59 -17.01
CA SER A 179 -0.18 -16.83 -16.47
C SER A 179 1.36 -16.81 -16.29
N TRP A 180 2.09 -15.99 -17.06
CA TRP A 180 3.53 -15.82 -16.92
C TRP A 180 3.91 -15.21 -15.56
N PHE A 181 3.01 -14.39 -14.99
CA PHE A 181 3.20 -13.80 -13.66
C PHE A 181 3.00 -14.82 -12.53
N ALA A 182 2.42 -15.98 -12.80
CA ALA A 182 2.42 -17.09 -11.86
C ALA A 182 3.84 -17.58 -11.56
N LEU A 183 4.78 -17.49 -12.52
CA LEU A 183 6.20 -17.76 -12.26
C LEU A 183 6.80 -16.74 -11.28
N ALA A 184 6.46 -15.46 -11.41
CA ALA A 184 6.89 -14.44 -10.46
C ALA A 184 6.31 -14.70 -9.06
N ALA A 185 5.04 -15.12 -8.96
CA ALA A 185 4.41 -15.52 -7.70
C ALA A 185 5.11 -16.75 -7.08
N LEU A 186 5.50 -17.72 -7.89
CA LEU A 186 6.25 -18.90 -7.41
C LEU A 186 7.63 -18.50 -6.86
N ILE A 187 8.36 -17.64 -7.58
CA ILE A 187 9.65 -17.10 -7.13
C ILE A 187 9.47 -16.35 -5.80
N ALA A 188 8.44 -15.51 -5.70
CA ALA A 188 8.11 -14.78 -4.47
C ALA A 188 7.81 -15.74 -3.32
N ALA A 189 7.02 -16.81 -3.53
CA ALA A 189 6.73 -17.82 -2.53
C ALA A 189 8.02 -18.51 -2.01
N ILE A 190 8.95 -18.83 -2.90
CA ILE A 190 10.25 -19.42 -2.55
C ILE A 190 11.11 -18.44 -1.72
N ILE A 191 11.15 -17.16 -2.11
CA ILE A 191 11.85 -16.10 -1.36
C ILE A 191 11.25 -15.97 0.04
N MET A 192 9.92 -16.00 0.16
CA MET A 192 9.19 -15.89 1.43
C MET A 192 9.40 -17.12 2.35
N VAL A 193 9.71 -18.29 1.82
CA VAL A 193 10.13 -19.44 2.65
C VAL A 193 11.42 -19.10 3.41
N ARG A 194 12.40 -18.46 2.76
CA ARG A 194 13.64 -18.06 3.44
C ARG A 194 13.38 -17.04 4.55
N LEU A 195 12.48 -16.09 4.28
CA LEU A 195 12.02 -15.12 5.28
C LEU A 195 11.34 -15.82 6.47
N GLY A 196 10.51 -16.83 6.20
CA GLY A 196 9.85 -17.65 7.20
C GLY A 196 10.83 -18.42 8.10
N VAL A 197 11.92 -18.96 7.54
CA VAL A 197 12.97 -19.62 8.31
C VAL A 197 13.63 -18.64 9.29
N TRP A 198 14.00 -17.44 8.83
CA TRP A 198 14.56 -16.41 9.68
C TRP A 198 13.55 -15.94 10.74
N TYR A 199 12.31 -15.71 10.35
CA TYR A 199 11.25 -15.28 11.26
C TYR A 199 11.03 -16.29 12.40
N LYS A 200 11.02 -17.60 12.09
CA LYS A 200 10.93 -18.67 13.10
C LYS A 200 12.08 -18.60 14.11
N ALA A 201 13.31 -18.42 13.63
CA ALA A 201 14.47 -18.31 14.49
C ALA A 201 14.44 -17.03 15.36
N ARG A 202 13.98 -15.91 14.78
CA ARG A 202 13.85 -14.63 15.51
C ARG A 202 12.78 -14.69 16.60
N LEU A 203 11.65 -15.35 16.34
CA LEU A 203 10.61 -15.56 17.35
C LEU A 203 11.14 -16.33 18.55
N ALA A 204 11.89 -17.41 18.33
CA ALA A 204 12.50 -18.20 19.39
C ALA A 204 13.50 -17.36 20.20
N TYR A 205 14.26 -16.47 19.56
CA TYR A 205 15.19 -15.56 20.25
C TYR A 205 14.47 -14.56 21.15
N VAL A 206 13.41 -13.89 20.63
CA VAL A 206 12.66 -12.85 21.37
C VAL A 206 11.98 -13.44 22.61
N VAL A 207 11.46 -14.67 22.52
CA VAL A 207 10.87 -15.37 23.69
C VAL A 207 11.90 -15.57 24.80
N ASN A 208 13.15 -15.89 24.45
CA ASN A 208 14.22 -16.14 25.42
C ASN A 208 14.90 -14.84 25.93
N HIS A 209 14.70 -13.71 25.23
CA HIS A 209 15.33 -12.41 25.56
C HIS A 209 14.27 -11.29 25.50
N PRO A 210 13.35 -11.21 26.48
CA PRO A 210 12.30 -10.19 26.48
C PRO A 210 12.90 -8.80 26.62
N GLN A 211 12.74 -7.95 25.61
CA GLN A 211 13.17 -6.55 25.66
C GLN A 211 12.08 -5.70 26.32
N LYS A 212 12.48 -4.86 27.27
CA LYS A 212 11.59 -3.83 27.84
C LYS A 212 11.23 -2.82 26.74
N GLN A 213 9.95 -2.74 26.40
CA GLN A 213 9.49 -1.67 25.51
C GLN A 213 9.57 -0.33 26.24
N PRO A 214 10.14 0.72 25.64
CA PRO A 214 10.11 2.05 26.26
C PRO A 214 8.65 2.51 26.36
N LEU A 215 8.21 2.79 27.58
CA LEU A 215 6.92 3.40 27.86
C LEU A 215 6.95 4.85 27.32
N LEU A 216 6.35 5.08 26.19
CA LEU A 216 6.08 6.43 25.70
C LEU A 216 4.92 7.00 26.54
N ASN A 217 5.25 7.78 27.57
CA ASN A 217 4.29 8.52 28.37
C ASN A 217 3.72 9.68 27.54
N THR A 218 2.61 9.46 26.86
CA THR A 218 1.84 10.55 26.26
C THR A 218 0.61 10.85 27.13
N HIS A 219 0.65 11.96 27.85
CA HIS A 219 -0.50 12.51 28.63
C HIS A 219 -1.59 13.12 27.72
N ILE A 220 -1.88 12.50 26.58
CA ILE A 220 -2.94 12.97 25.69
C ILE A 220 -4.26 12.36 26.18
N SER A 221 -5.29 13.21 26.40
CA SER A 221 -6.61 12.74 26.85
C SER A 221 -7.25 11.77 25.85
N LYS A 222 -8.05 10.83 26.32
CA LYS A 222 -8.74 9.85 25.47
C LYS A 222 -9.56 10.54 24.35
N ARG A 223 -10.26 11.64 24.70
CA ARG A 223 -11.06 12.41 23.73
C ARG A 223 -10.21 12.95 22.58
N VAL A 224 -9.05 13.51 22.88
CA VAL A 224 -8.12 14.06 21.86
C VAL A 224 -7.53 12.93 21.00
N LYS A 225 -7.22 11.76 21.58
CA LYS A 225 -6.74 10.59 20.83
C LYS A 225 -7.78 10.13 19.80
N TYR A 226 -9.04 9.93 20.21
CA TYR A 226 -10.11 9.48 19.31
C TYR A 226 -10.45 10.54 18.24
N TRP A 227 -10.41 11.83 18.60
CA TRP A 227 -10.60 12.90 17.63
C TRP A 227 -9.50 12.93 16.58
N ALA A 228 -8.24 12.79 17.00
CA ALA A 228 -7.11 12.68 16.07
C ALA A 228 -7.22 11.46 15.14
N LEU A 229 -7.60 10.29 15.68
CA LEU A 229 -7.84 9.10 14.87
C LEU A 229 -8.97 9.31 13.85
N PHE A 230 -10.07 9.97 14.23
CA PHE A 230 -11.15 10.31 13.31
C PHE A 230 -10.66 11.21 12.17
N ILE A 231 -9.89 12.26 12.47
CA ILE A 231 -9.28 13.11 11.45
C ILE A 231 -8.41 12.29 10.51
N LEU A 232 -7.55 11.39 11.04
CA LEU A 232 -6.69 10.55 10.22
C LEU A 232 -7.49 9.61 9.30
N ILE A 233 -8.63 9.07 9.78
CA ILE A 233 -9.53 8.23 8.97
C ILE A 233 -10.12 9.06 7.82
N MET A 234 -10.57 10.29 8.08
CA MET A 234 -11.08 11.19 7.02
C MET A 234 -10.00 11.56 5.98
N LEU A 235 -8.76 11.73 6.43
CA LEU A 235 -7.63 11.99 5.54
C LEU A 235 -7.28 10.76 4.69
N VAL A 236 -7.35 9.57 5.27
CA VAL A 236 -7.18 8.29 4.54
C VAL A 236 -8.31 8.12 3.52
N PHE A 237 -9.56 8.40 3.90
CA PHE A 237 -10.68 8.41 2.98
C PHE A 237 -10.41 9.33 1.77
N SER A 238 -10.11 10.60 2.01
CA SER A 238 -9.79 11.57 0.98
C SER A 238 -8.73 11.04 0.00
N LYS A 239 -7.60 10.60 0.55
CA LYS A 239 -6.47 10.11 -0.22
C LYS A 239 -6.83 8.88 -1.07
N TYR A 240 -7.41 7.85 -0.46
CA TYR A 240 -7.61 6.58 -1.16
C TYR A 240 -8.81 6.56 -2.08
N PHE A 241 -9.83 7.38 -1.84
CA PHE A 241 -10.88 7.61 -2.85
C PHE A 241 -10.31 8.32 -4.09
N TYR A 242 -9.53 9.39 -3.92
CA TYR A 242 -8.86 10.04 -5.05
C TYR A 242 -7.94 9.08 -5.80
N THR A 243 -7.09 8.37 -5.08
CA THR A 243 -6.15 7.40 -5.67
C THR A 243 -6.89 6.29 -6.41
N ALA A 244 -8.04 5.79 -5.89
CA ALA A 244 -8.85 4.77 -6.53
C ALA A 244 -9.43 5.24 -7.86
N CYS A 245 -9.87 6.50 -7.95
CA CYS A 245 -10.31 7.09 -9.22
C CYS A 245 -9.17 7.05 -10.27
N ILE A 246 -7.98 7.50 -9.88
CA ILE A 246 -6.81 7.47 -10.78
C ILE A 246 -6.46 6.03 -11.17
N THR A 247 -6.23 5.14 -10.21
CA THR A 247 -5.72 3.79 -10.49
C THR A 247 -6.68 2.92 -11.30
N SER A 248 -7.99 3.14 -11.16
CA SER A 248 -9.01 2.33 -11.85
C SER A 248 -9.47 2.93 -13.16
N TYR A 249 -9.46 4.26 -13.30
CA TYR A 249 -10.14 4.92 -14.43
C TYR A 249 -9.27 5.87 -15.25
N PHE A 250 -8.01 6.15 -14.83
CA PHE A 250 -7.15 7.11 -15.55
C PHE A 250 -6.85 6.70 -16.99
N THR A 251 -6.67 5.40 -17.23
CA THR A 251 -6.48 4.88 -18.59
C THR A 251 -7.68 5.18 -19.49
N PHE A 252 -8.89 4.98 -18.98
CA PHE A 252 -10.12 5.30 -19.71
C PHE A 252 -10.27 6.80 -19.92
N PHE A 253 -9.97 7.61 -18.92
CA PHE A 253 -10.02 9.08 -19.05
C PHE A 253 -9.07 9.59 -20.14
N LEU A 254 -7.84 9.07 -20.19
CA LEU A 254 -6.90 9.49 -21.24
C LEU A 254 -7.31 9.04 -22.63
N MET A 255 -7.88 7.83 -22.76
CA MET A 255 -8.39 7.30 -24.02
C MET A 255 -9.60 8.11 -24.51
N ASP A 256 -10.56 8.39 -23.63
CA ASP A 256 -11.78 9.12 -23.94
C ASP A 256 -11.49 10.59 -24.30
N LYS A 257 -10.72 11.29 -23.46
CA LYS A 257 -10.47 12.73 -23.61
C LYS A 257 -9.47 13.08 -24.70
N PHE A 258 -8.41 12.29 -24.86
CA PHE A 258 -7.26 12.61 -25.73
C PHE A 258 -7.09 11.65 -26.91
N GLY A 259 -7.92 10.60 -27.02
CA GLY A 259 -7.83 9.61 -28.10
C GLY A 259 -6.52 8.81 -28.12
N VAL A 260 -5.82 8.70 -26.99
CA VAL A 260 -4.54 7.96 -26.93
C VAL A 260 -4.75 6.45 -26.88
N SER A 261 -3.75 5.68 -27.30
CA SER A 261 -3.81 4.22 -27.25
C SER A 261 -3.82 3.69 -25.82
N VAL A 262 -4.33 2.47 -25.62
CA VAL A 262 -4.27 1.76 -24.33
C VAL A 262 -2.83 1.68 -23.79
N GLN A 263 -1.87 1.39 -24.69
CA GLN A 263 -0.46 1.31 -24.32
C GLN A 263 0.06 2.66 -23.76
N THR A 264 -0.24 3.76 -24.45
CA THR A 264 0.14 5.10 -24.00
C THR A 264 -0.50 5.43 -22.65
N SER A 265 -1.78 5.11 -22.47
CA SER A 265 -2.48 5.36 -21.21
C SER A 265 -1.90 4.55 -20.03
N GLN A 266 -1.47 3.31 -20.26
CA GLN A 266 -0.78 2.50 -19.25
C GLN A 266 0.59 3.06 -18.88
N LEU A 267 1.36 3.58 -19.83
CA LEU A 267 2.61 4.28 -19.55
C LEU A 267 2.39 5.54 -18.71
N CYS A 268 1.31 6.29 -18.97
CA CYS A 268 0.95 7.44 -18.15
C CYS A 268 0.54 7.03 -16.71
N LEU A 269 -0.18 5.92 -16.55
CA LEU A 269 -0.50 5.37 -15.23
C LEU A 269 0.77 4.92 -14.49
N PHE A 270 1.72 4.30 -15.19
CA PHE A 270 3.05 4.01 -14.62
C PHE A 270 3.72 5.27 -14.09
N VAL A 271 3.70 6.38 -14.83
CA VAL A 271 4.29 7.67 -14.40
C VAL A 271 3.66 8.16 -13.09
N PHE A 272 2.34 8.07 -12.94
CA PHE A 272 1.65 8.40 -11.68
C PHE A 272 2.11 7.51 -10.53
N LEU A 273 2.14 6.19 -10.72
CA LEU A 273 2.50 5.24 -9.68
C LEU A 273 3.99 5.31 -9.31
N ALA A 274 4.86 5.61 -10.27
CA ALA A 274 6.27 5.87 -10.02
C ALA A 274 6.47 7.15 -9.17
N ALA A 275 5.73 8.22 -9.50
CA ALA A 275 5.70 9.43 -8.67
C ALA A 275 5.21 9.12 -7.25
N PHE A 276 4.19 8.28 -7.12
CA PHE A 276 3.65 7.84 -5.83
C PHE A 276 4.71 7.08 -5.02
N ALA A 277 5.49 6.18 -5.65
CA ALA A 277 6.59 5.48 -4.99
C ALA A 277 7.67 6.45 -4.48
N ILE A 278 8.10 7.40 -5.33
CA ILE A 278 9.10 8.43 -4.98
C ILE A 278 8.57 9.31 -3.82
N GLY A 279 7.32 9.75 -3.91
CA GLY A 279 6.67 10.58 -2.88
C GLY A 279 6.60 9.90 -1.52
N THR A 280 6.38 8.59 -1.47
CA THR A 280 6.37 7.82 -0.22
C THR A 280 7.72 7.82 0.48
N VAL A 281 8.82 7.70 -0.27
CA VAL A 281 10.19 7.78 0.28
C VAL A 281 10.45 9.19 0.84
N ALA A 282 10.16 10.20 0.02
CA ALA A 282 10.34 11.59 0.42
C ALA A 282 9.53 11.94 1.68
N GLY A 283 8.28 11.47 1.75
CA GLY A 283 7.39 11.72 2.90
C GLY A 283 7.88 11.11 4.21
N GLY A 284 8.50 9.92 4.17
CA GLY A 284 9.12 9.31 5.35
C GLY A 284 10.27 10.15 5.91
N MET A 285 11.18 10.60 5.04
CA MET A 285 12.32 11.45 5.42
C MET A 285 11.88 12.83 5.92
N LEU A 286 10.91 13.44 5.23
CA LEU A 286 10.38 14.76 5.59
C LEU A 286 9.58 14.72 6.90
N GLY A 287 8.87 13.61 7.17
CA GLY A 287 8.10 13.42 8.40
C GLY A 287 8.95 13.40 9.66
N ASP A 288 10.12 12.80 9.59
CA ASP A 288 11.09 12.78 10.70
C ASP A 288 11.78 14.14 10.90
N LYS A 289 11.98 14.92 9.81
CA LYS A 289 12.67 16.21 9.84
C LYS A 289 11.76 17.39 10.21
N PHE A 290 10.59 17.49 9.60
CA PHE A 290 9.68 18.64 9.72
C PHE A 290 8.47 18.39 10.62
N GLY A 291 8.27 17.17 11.06
CA GLY A 291 7.12 16.77 11.86
C GLY A 291 5.97 16.17 11.06
N ARG A 292 5.47 15.05 11.57
CA ARG A 292 4.46 14.22 10.89
C ARG A 292 3.16 14.99 10.57
N LYS A 293 2.69 15.83 11.50
CA LYS A 293 1.50 16.65 11.30
C LYS A 293 1.61 17.54 10.04
N TYR A 294 2.74 18.22 9.88
CA TYR A 294 2.96 19.14 8.75
C TYR A 294 3.08 18.38 7.42
N VAL A 295 3.75 17.23 7.43
CA VAL A 295 3.85 16.38 6.24
C VAL A 295 2.48 15.84 5.83
N ILE A 296 1.64 15.39 6.77
CA ILE A 296 0.27 14.94 6.50
C ILE A 296 -0.55 16.08 5.90
N TRP A 297 -0.49 17.26 6.49
CA TRP A 297 -1.22 18.44 6.03
C TRP A 297 -0.83 18.85 4.61
N PHE A 298 0.48 19.04 4.40
CA PHE A 298 1.02 19.43 3.09
C PHE A 298 0.76 18.35 2.03
N SER A 299 0.89 17.09 2.38
CA SER A 299 0.74 15.97 1.44
C SER A 299 -0.67 15.89 0.86
N ILE A 300 -1.69 16.06 1.66
CA ILE A 300 -3.06 15.93 1.16
C ILE A 300 -3.53 17.23 0.55
N LEU A 301 -3.43 18.34 1.28
CA LEU A 301 -3.89 19.65 0.79
C LEU A 301 -3.03 20.17 -0.37
N GLY A 302 -1.72 19.96 -0.33
CA GLY A 302 -0.80 20.41 -1.38
C GLY A 302 -0.99 19.68 -2.72
N ALA A 303 -1.63 18.51 -2.75
CA ALA A 303 -2.00 17.85 -3.99
C ALA A 303 -3.24 18.47 -4.66
N ALA A 304 -4.08 19.22 -3.90
CA ALA A 304 -5.35 19.74 -4.39
C ALA A 304 -5.25 20.63 -5.64
N PRO A 305 -4.34 21.62 -5.73
CA PRO A 305 -4.27 22.48 -6.91
C PRO A 305 -3.97 21.69 -8.19
N PHE A 306 -3.09 20.70 -8.12
CA PHE A 306 -2.75 19.83 -9.26
C PHE A 306 -3.89 18.88 -9.61
N ALA A 307 -4.55 18.30 -8.61
CA ALA A 307 -5.70 17.43 -8.81
C ALA A 307 -6.86 18.19 -9.48
N ILE A 308 -7.18 19.39 -9.00
CA ILE A 308 -8.28 20.21 -9.53
C ILE A 308 -7.98 20.70 -10.96
N ALA A 309 -6.76 21.10 -11.27
CA ALA A 309 -6.40 21.56 -12.60
C ALA A 309 -6.32 20.45 -13.65
N MET A 310 -5.96 19.23 -13.25
CA MET A 310 -5.68 18.10 -14.15
C MET A 310 -6.80 17.79 -15.15
N PRO A 311 -8.10 17.77 -14.79
CA PRO A 311 -9.16 17.44 -15.73
C PRO A 311 -9.43 18.53 -16.80
N PHE A 312 -8.90 19.74 -16.65
CA PHE A 312 -9.23 20.90 -17.48
C PHE A 312 -8.11 21.33 -18.44
N VAL A 313 -6.97 20.62 -18.44
CA VAL A 313 -5.79 20.99 -19.23
C VAL A 313 -5.57 20.03 -20.40
N ASN A 314 -4.58 20.34 -21.26
CA ASN A 314 -4.19 19.47 -22.36
C ASN A 314 -3.41 18.24 -21.88
N PHE A 315 -3.15 17.29 -22.78
CA PHE A 315 -2.52 15.99 -22.46
C PHE A 315 -1.21 16.15 -21.66
N THR A 316 -0.30 17.00 -22.12
CA THR A 316 1.01 17.17 -21.46
C THR A 316 0.87 17.67 -20.02
N TRP A 317 0.06 18.69 -19.79
CA TRP A 317 -0.18 19.23 -18.44
C TRP A 317 -0.97 18.24 -17.58
N THR A 318 -1.89 17.46 -18.16
CA THR A 318 -2.59 16.38 -17.44
C THR A 318 -1.57 15.40 -16.84
N ILE A 319 -0.57 14.96 -17.61
CA ILE A 319 0.46 14.03 -17.12
C ILE A 319 1.34 14.67 -16.05
N ILE A 320 1.76 15.94 -16.27
CA ILE A 320 2.57 16.68 -15.30
C ILE A 320 1.82 16.84 -13.96
N PHE A 321 0.56 17.27 -14.01
CA PHE A 321 -0.25 17.47 -12.80
C PHE A 321 -0.59 16.15 -12.10
N THR A 322 -0.83 15.09 -12.86
CA THR A 322 -1.02 13.75 -12.31
C THR A 322 0.25 13.26 -11.61
N PHE A 323 1.43 13.47 -12.21
CA PHE A 323 2.72 13.18 -11.58
C PHE A 323 2.90 13.95 -10.27
N LEU A 324 2.68 15.27 -10.28
CA LEU A 324 2.85 16.11 -9.10
C LEU A 324 1.84 15.77 -7.99
N SER A 325 0.57 15.54 -8.34
CA SER A 325 -0.44 15.11 -7.37
C SER A 325 -0.09 13.75 -6.75
N GLY A 326 0.36 12.79 -7.55
CA GLY A 326 0.81 11.48 -7.08
C GLY A 326 2.02 11.57 -6.14
N LEU A 327 3.03 12.35 -6.52
CA LEU A 327 4.23 12.59 -5.73
C LEU A 327 3.90 13.17 -4.34
N ILE A 328 3.06 14.19 -4.32
CA ILE A 328 2.72 14.91 -3.09
C ILE A 328 1.79 14.06 -2.21
N ILE A 329 0.70 13.52 -2.74
CA ILE A 329 -0.29 12.79 -1.94
C ILE A 329 0.27 11.48 -1.36
N ALA A 330 1.27 10.89 -2.00
CA ALA A 330 1.90 9.66 -1.53
C ALA A 330 2.63 9.83 -0.21
N SER A 331 3.20 11.01 0.06
CA SER A 331 4.05 11.26 1.22
C SER A 331 3.32 11.19 2.57
N ALA A 332 1.97 11.22 2.59
CA ALA A 332 1.18 11.21 3.83
C ALA A 332 1.15 9.85 4.53
N PHE A 333 1.11 8.71 3.81
CA PHE A 333 0.66 7.45 4.39
C PHE A 333 1.56 6.94 5.52
N SER A 334 2.86 6.90 5.31
CA SER A 334 3.82 6.48 6.36
C SER A 334 3.69 7.36 7.60
N SER A 335 3.56 8.68 7.41
CA SER A 335 3.37 9.64 8.50
C SER A 335 2.04 9.44 9.22
N ILE A 336 0.94 9.13 8.52
CA ILE A 336 -0.37 8.82 9.10
C ILE A 336 -0.29 7.57 9.99
N VAL A 337 0.26 6.47 9.48
CA VAL A 337 0.36 5.20 10.23
C VAL A 337 1.21 5.38 11.47
N VAL A 338 2.39 6.03 11.35
CA VAL A 338 3.26 6.25 12.51
C VAL A 338 2.62 7.20 13.51
N TYR A 339 1.97 8.28 13.07
CA TYR A 339 1.24 9.20 13.94
C TYR A 339 0.12 8.47 14.70
N ALA A 340 -0.67 7.62 14.02
CA ALA A 340 -1.74 6.86 14.62
C ALA A 340 -1.22 5.83 15.65
N THR A 341 -0.11 5.15 15.35
CA THR A 341 0.51 4.18 16.30
C THR A 341 1.14 4.87 17.50
N ASP A 342 1.67 6.08 17.35
CA ASP A 342 2.17 6.89 18.48
C ASP A 342 1.04 7.32 19.42
N LEU A 343 -0.18 7.56 18.91
CA LEU A 343 -1.35 7.84 19.74
C LEU A 343 -1.77 6.65 20.61
N MET A 344 -1.55 5.42 20.12
CA MET A 344 -1.96 4.18 20.79
C MET A 344 -0.82 3.14 20.81
N PRO A 345 0.25 3.37 21.55
CA PRO A 345 1.45 2.53 21.56
C PRO A 345 1.20 1.09 22.04
N ASP A 346 0.17 0.89 22.87
CA ASP A 346 -0.23 -0.45 23.35
C ASP A 346 -0.95 -1.31 22.32
N LYS A 347 -1.35 -0.71 21.17
CA LYS A 347 -2.18 -1.36 20.14
C LYS A 347 -1.63 -1.17 18.72
N VAL A 348 -0.31 -1.20 18.58
CA VAL A 348 0.38 -0.89 17.31
C VAL A 348 -0.10 -1.80 16.16
N GLY A 349 -0.21 -3.11 16.40
CA GLY A 349 -0.66 -4.07 15.39
C GLY A 349 -2.11 -3.83 14.96
N LEU A 350 -3.00 -3.59 15.92
CA LEU A 350 -4.41 -3.28 15.65
C LEU A 350 -4.53 -1.97 14.84
N ILE A 351 -3.84 -0.92 15.24
CA ILE A 351 -3.89 0.39 14.56
C ILE A 351 -3.34 0.28 13.15
N ALA A 352 -2.18 -0.35 12.99
CA ALA A 352 -1.62 -0.59 11.66
C ALA A 352 -2.59 -1.41 10.78
N GLY A 353 -3.16 -2.50 11.31
CA GLY A 353 -4.14 -3.32 10.61
C GLY A 353 -5.39 -2.55 10.19
N ILE A 354 -5.92 -1.66 11.05
CA ILE A 354 -7.06 -0.79 10.72
C ILE A 354 -6.69 0.15 9.57
N PHE A 355 -5.54 0.84 9.63
CA PHE A 355 -5.16 1.81 8.61
C PHE A 355 -4.83 1.16 7.26
N PHE A 356 -4.16 0.00 7.26
CA PHE A 356 -3.95 -0.79 6.03
C PHE A 356 -5.29 -1.35 5.49
N GLY A 357 -6.15 -1.88 6.37
CA GLY A 357 -7.47 -2.35 5.98
C GLY A 357 -8.33 -1.22 5.37
N LEU A 358 -8.32 -0.03 5.98
CA LEU A 358 -9.01 1.16 5.44
C LEU A 358 -8.43 1.58 4.09
N MET A 359 -7.11 1.52 3.90
CA MET A 359 -6.46 1.85 2.64
C MET A 359 -7.05 1.05 1.48
N PHE A 360 -7.06 -0.27 1.60
CA PHE A 360 -7.57 -1.16 0.57
C PHE A 360 -9.10 -1.11 0.47
N GLY A 361 -9.80 -1.15 1.61
CA GLY A 361 -11.26 -1.11 1.65
C GLY A 361 -11.84 0.16 1.03
N LEU A 362 -11.30 1.33 1.39
CA LEU A 362 -11.71 2.61 0.81
C LEU A 362 -11.31 2.72 -0.66
N GLY A 363 -10.18 2.16 -1.07
CA GLY A 363 -9.80 2.06 -2.47
C GLY A 363 -10.83 1.28 -3.29
N GLY A 364 -11.27 0.12 -2.79
CA GLY A 364 -12.31 -0.69 -3.43
C GLY A 364 -13.67 0.00 -3.50
N LEU A 365 -14.12 0.57 -2.37
CA LEU A 365 -15.36 1.35 -2.32
C LEU A 365 -15.32 2.57 -3.26
N GLY A 366 -14.19 3.28 -3.30
CA GLY A 366 -13.99 4.42 -4.19
C GLY A 366 -14.08 4.00 -5.67
N SER A 367 -13.43 2.90 -6.03
CA SER A 367 -13.50 2.38 -7.41
C SER A 367 -14.94 2.00 -7.80
N ALA A 368 -15.68 1.27 -6.95
CA ALA A 368 -17.06 0.91 -7.22
C ALA A 368 -17.97 2.14 -7.33
N PHE A 369 -17.80 3.12 -6.44
CA PHE A 369 -18.55 4.38 -6.46
C PHE A 369 -18.30 5.17 -7.75
N PHE A 370 -17.05 5.37 -8.13
CA PHE A 370 -16.70 6.11 -9.33
C PHE A 370 -17.09 5.36 -10.61
N GLY A 371 -17.06 4.02 -10.62
CA GLY A 371 -17.56 3.23 -11.74
C GLY A 371 -19.06 3.40 -11.95
N TRP A 372 -19.83 3.29 -10.88
CA TRP A 372 -21.26 3.56 -10.92
C TRP A 372 -21.57 5.00 -11.36
N LEU A 373 -20.82 5.98 -10.85
CA LEU A 373 -21.01 7.38 -11.22
C LEU A 373 -20.64 7.64 -12.69
N ALA A 374 -19.58 7.00 -13.19
CA ALA A 374 -19.15 7.11 -14.58
C ALA A 374 -20.20 6.59 -15.57
N ASP A 375 -20.85 5.46 -15.25
CA ASP A 375 -21.96 4.91 -16.07
C ASP A 375 -23.19 5.82 -16.08
N LYS A 376 -23.40 6.64 -15.05
CA LYS A 376 -24.53 7.58 -14.96
C LYS A 376 -24.21 8.96 -15.56
N THR A 377 -22.95 9.31 -15.68
CA THR A 377 -22.49 10.63 -16.12
C THR A 377 -21.46 10.52 -17.26
N SER A 378 -20.18 10.59 -16.91
CA SER A 378 -19.05 10.37 -17.82
C SER A 378 -17.76 10.10 -17.05
N ILE A 379 -16.76 9.55 -17.75
CA ILE A 379 -15.42 9.39 -17.21
C ILE A 379 -14.80 10.76 -16.83
N GLU A 380 -15.00 11.79 -17.64
CA GLU A 380 -14.47 13.12 -17.36
C GLU A 380 -15.06 13.70 -16.06
N PHE A 381 -16.37 13.52 -15.85
CA PHE A 381 -17.07 14.03 -14.67
C PHE A 381 -16.54 13.41 -13.37
N ILE A 382 -16.23 12.11 -13.33
CA ILE A 382 -15.69 11.49 -12.12
C ILE A 382 -14.31 12.05 -11.75
N PHE A 383 -13.48 12.43 -12.74
CA PHE A 383 -12.21 13.11 -12.49
C PHE A 383 -12.39 14.52 -11.95
N GLN A 384 -13.39 15.26 -12.45
CA GLN A 384 -13.73 16.58 -11.92
C GLN A 384 -14.19 16.49 -10.46
N VAL A 385 -15.05 15.53 -10.11
CA VAL A 385 -15.55 15.38 -8.73
C VAL A 385 -14.45 14.87 -7.80
N SER A 386 -13.69 13.85 -8.21
CA SER A 386 -12.62 13.29 -7.36
C SER A 386 -11.50 14.29 -7.07
N ALA A 387 -11.29 15.26 -7.95
CA ALA A 387 -10.29 16.32 -7.82
C ALA A 387 -10.46 17.20 -6.57
N PHE A 388 -11.67 17.30 -6.02
CA PHE A 388 -11.95 18.06 -4.79
C PHE A 388 -11.64 17.29 -3.51
N LEU A 389 -11.48 15.96 -3.57
CA LEU A 389 -11.19 15.14 -2.38
C LEU A 389 -9.95 15.61 -1.60
N PRO A 390 -8.82 15.98 -2.23
CA PRO A 390 -7.63 16.46 -1.51
C PRO A 390 -7.86 17.72 -0.69
N LEU A 391 -8.91 18.53 -0.95
CA LEU A 391 -9.27 19.67 -0.12
C LEU A 391 -9.62 19.28 1.33
N LEU A 392 -10.07 18.03 1.56
CA LEU A 392 -10.25 17.52 2.93
C LEU A 392 -8.96 17.54 3.75
N GLY A 393 -7.80 17.69 3.10
CA GLY A 393 -6.51 17.91 3.77
C GLY A 393 -6.50 19.09 4.74
N ILE A 394 -7.42 20.05 4.59
CA ILE A 394 -7.58 21.20 5.51
C ILE A 394 -7.78 20.75 6.97
N ILE A 395 -8.48 19.63 7.18
CA ILE A 395 -8.76 19.11 8.54
C ILE A 395 -7.51 18.62 9.27
N ALA A 396 -6.41 18.33 8.55
CA ALA A 396 -5.14 17.94 9.18
C ALA A 396 -4.56 19.06 10.08
N GLY A 397 -4.94 20.32 9.83
CA GLY A 397 -4.60 21.46 10.69
C GLY A 397 -5.06 21.28 12.14
N PHE A 398 -6.15 20.54 12.38
CA PHE A 398 -6.71 20.27 13.71
C PHE A 398 -6.04 19.08 14.43
N LEU A 399 -5.09 18.38 13.81
CA LEU A 399 -4.33 17.32 14.49
C LEU A 399 -3.51 17.93 15.64
N PRO A 400 -3.50 17.31 16.84
CA PRO A 400 -2.61 17.72 17.92
C PRO A 400 -1.14 17.52 17.56
N ASN A 401 -0.26 18.34 18.12
CA ASN A 401 1.18 18.13 17.93
C ASN A 401 1.65 17.02 18.89
N THR A 402 2.04 15.87 18.35
CA THR A 402 2.51 14.69 19.15
C THR A 402 4.02 14.65 19.31
N GLN A 403 4.77 15.49 18.61
CA GLN A 403 6.21 15.57 18.78
C GLN A 403 6.51 16.36 20.07
N LYS A 404 7.21 15.73 21.02
CA LYS A 404 7.79 16.43 22.15
C LYS A 404 8.71 17.54 21.60
N LYS A 405 8.61 18.74 22.14
CA LYS A 405 9.76 19.66 22.25
C LYS A 405 10.87 18.89 23.00
N SER A 406 11.72 18.18 22.28
CA SER A 406 12.97 17.72 22.83
C SER A 406 13.92 18.91 22.80
N VAL A 407 14.54 19.20 23.96
CA VAL A 407 15.80 19.95 24.14
C VAL A 407 15.73 21.43 24.53
N GLU A 408 14.60 22.07 24.80
CA GLU A 408 14.70 23.44 25.35
C GLU A 408 14.34 23.62 26.84
N GLU A 409 13.80 22.59 27.52
CA GLU A 409 13.44 22.70 28.95
C GLU A 409 14.50 22.15 29.94
N THR A 410 15.62 21.60 29.47
CA THR A 410 16.68 21.10 30.35
C THR A 410 17.72 22.17 30.74
N ASP A 411 17.76 23.29 30.04
CA ASP A 411 18.73 24.37 30.35
C ASP A 411 18.16 25.52 31.20
N GLU A 412 16.84 25.61 31.42
CA GLU A 412 16.24 26.61 32.31
C GLU A 412 16.16 26.17 33.78
N ASN A 413 16.28 24.85 34.09
CA ASN A 413 16.32 24.34 35.45
C ASN A 413 17.74 24.03 35.96
N ALA A 414 18.76 24.45 35.21
CA ALA A 414 20.17 24.30 35.58
C ALA A 414 20.89 25.66 35.79
N LYS A 415 20.14 26.75 35.99
CA LYS A 415 20.69 28.05 36.43
C LYS A 415 20.11 28.49 37.74
#